data_1abd8a8f0727b5f70e735ab257ebf706
#
_entry.id   1abd8a8f0727b5f70e735ab257ebf706
#
_cell.length_a   1.000
_cell.length_b   1.000
_cell.length_c   1.000
_cell.angle_alpha   90.00
_cell.angle_beta   90.00
_cell.angle_gamma   90.00
#
_symmetry.space_group_name_H-M   'P 1'
#
loop_
_entity.id
_entity.type
_entity.pdbx_description
1 polymer ?
#
loop_
_entity_poly.entity_id
_entity_poly.type
_entity_poly.pdbx_seq_one_letter_code
_entity_poly.pdbx_strand_id
1 'polypeptide(L)'
;LPTTSTRSWATSTAWRCTHSELLGSQTEMVQLTQTGAIDFVVASTAIMETFSAKYQIFNLPYLFSSVEAYHEAMDDPEVTDPIFKTTSKAGLETVAWLDAGTRNFYTIKTPINQPSDLKGLKIRVQQSPTNVEMMRLLGGTATPMGFGDVYTALQAGILDGAENNELALTDNGHGDICKYYSYDMHQMVPDLLVANYAFLNELSDEERAIFEEGFQIVKRTEQDAWEDAVAEAKDKAENEQHVNFIYPDTAPFQEAMAPLHDSVLAANPELQPIYDRIQQHN
;
A
#
# COMPACT_ATOMS: atom_id res chain seq x y z
N LEU A 1 0.55 -9.69 -45.13
CA LEU A 1 -0.63 -10.03 -44.36
C LEU A 1 -0.16 -10.47 -42.98
N PRO A 2 -0.51 -9.79 -41.90
CA PRO A 2 -0.20 -10.25 -40.54
C PRO A 2 -1.14 -11.40 -40.20
N THR A 3 -0.58 -12.54 -39.87
CA THR A 3 -1.32 -13.68 -39.32
C THR A 3 -1.79 -13.29 -37.91
N THR A 4 -3.08 -13.12 -37.74
CA THR A 4 -3.75 -13.03 -36.44
C THR A 4 -3.55 -14.35 -35.71
N SER A 5 -2.61 -14.38 -34.77
CA SER A 5 -2.47 -15.46 -33.80
C SER A 5 -3.60 -15.33 -32.79
N THR A 6 -4.69 -16.05 -33.00
CA THR A 6 -5.69 -16.27 -31.96
C THR A 6 -5.05 -17.13 -30.88
N ARG A 7 -4.64 -16.48 -29.76
CA ARG A 7 -4.25 -17.19 -28.55
C ARG A 7 -5.49 -17.89 -27.99
N SER A 8 -5.54 -19.22 -28.06
CA SER A 8 -6.56 -20.00 -27.38
C SER A 8 -6.18 -20.14 -25.91
N TRP A 9 -6.79 -19.36 -25.04
CA TRP A 9 -6.59 -19.40 -23.59
C TRP A 9 -7.12 -20.68 -22.92
N ALA A 10 -7.94 -21.44 -23.63
CA ALA A 10 -8.68 -22.58 -23.08
C ALA A 10 -7.85 -23.82 -22.74
N THR A 11 -6.59 -23.95 -23.21
CA THR A 11 -5.85 -25.21 -23.08
C THR A 11 -4.38 -25.12 -22.69
N SER A 12 -3.77 -23.91 -22.50
CA SER A 12 -2.33 -23.85 -22.25
C SER A 12 -1.84 -22.71 -21.34
N THR A 13 -2.72 -21.91 -20.73
CA THR A 13 -2.30 -20.79 -19.91
C THR A 13 -2.20 -21.22 -18.45
N ALA A 14 -0.99 -21.50 -17.99
CA ALA A 14 -0.72 -21.69 -16.57
C ALA A 14 -0.43 -20.31 -15.92
N TRP A 15 -1.22 -19.91 -14.97
CA TRP A 15 -0.92 -18.78 -14.10
C TRP A 15 0.30 -19.13 -13.25
N ARG A 16 1.27 -18.20 -13.21
CA ARG A 16 2.40 -18.26 -12.29
C ARG A 16 2.27 -17.10 -11.33
N CYS A 17 2.00 -17.37 -10.07
CA CYS A 17 2.03 -16.40 -9.00
C CYS A 17 3.36 -16.53 -8.25
N THR A 18 4.04 -15.41 -8.03
CA THR A 18 5.21 -15.30 -7.16
C THR A 18 4.87 -14.33 -6.04
N HIS A 19 5.33 -14.63 -4.83
CA HIS A 19 5.05 -13.83 -3.64
C HIS A 19 6.36 -13.40 -2.96
N SER A 20 6.25 -12.59 -1.90
CA SER A 20 7.37 -12.23 -1.01
C SER A 20 8.56 -11.60 -1.74
N GLU A 21 8.30 -10.73 -2.72
CA GLU A 21 9.33 -9.99 -3.48
C GLU A 21 10.39 -10.89 -4.15
N LEU A 22 10.04 -12.14 -4.53
CA LEU A 22 10.97 -13.06 -5.20
C LEU A 22 11.49 -12.56 -6.55
N LEU A 23 10.79 -11.61 -7.18
CA LEU A 23 11.18 -11.00 -8.45
C LEU A 23 11.85 -9.62 -8.25
N GLY A 24 12.14 -9.22 -7.02
CA GLY A 24 12.67 -7.91 -6.66
C GLY A 24 11.67 -7.11 -5.82
N SER A 25 12.07 -5.90 -5.42
CA SER A 25 11.22 -4.95 -4.69
C SER A 25 9.94 -4.62 -5.48
N GLN A 26 8.92 -4.08 -4.81
CA GLN A 26 7.69 -3.65 -5.50
C GLN A 26 7.98 -2.69 -6.66
N THR A 27 8.92 -1.75 -6.50
CA THR A 27 9.34 -0.83 -7.59
C THR A 27 9.88 -1.61 -8.81
N GLU A 28 10.74 -2.60 -8.58
CA GLU A 28 11.27 -3.44 -9.66
C GLU A 28 10.18 -4.28 -10.31
N MET A 29 9.26 -4.85 -9.53
CA MET A 29 8.14 -5.62 -10.07
C MET A 29 7.18 -4.74 -10.90
N VAL A 30 6.90 -3.50 -10.50
CA VAL A 30 6.13 -2.54 -11.31
C VAL A 30 6.87 -2.24 -12.62
N GLN A 31 8.20 -2.08 -12.61
CA GLN A 31 9.00 -1.91 -13.82
C GLN A 31 8.96 -3.14 -14.74
N LEU A 32 8.99 -4.35 -14.17
CA LEU A 32 8.82 -5.58 -14.94
C LEU A 32 7.42 -5.65 -15.59
N THR A 33 6.39 -5.21 -14.87
CA THR A 33 5.04 -5.08 -15.42
C THR A 33 4.99 -4.03 -16.53
N GLN A 34 5.61 -2.88 -16.33
CA GLN A 34 5.69 -1.82 -17.32
C GLN A 34 6.30 -2.30 -18.64
N THR A 35 7.34 -3.12 -18.57
CA THR A 35 8.02 -3.67 -19.76
C THR A 35 7.35 -4.91 -20.37
N GLY A 36 6.33 -5.45 -19.72
CA GLY A 36 5.64 -6.69 -20.14
C GLY A 36 6.43 -7.96 -19.85
N ALA A 37 7.43 -7.91 -18.97
CA ALA A 37 8.13 -9.11 -18.49
C ALA A 37 7.25 -9.95 -17.56
N ILE A 38 6.32 -9.30 -16.85
CA ILE A 38 5.20 -9.90 -16.12
C ILE A 38 3.91 -9.17 -16.49
N ASP A 39 2.78 -9.87 -16.40
CA ASP A 39 1.49 -9.33 -16.85
C ASP A 39 0.80 -8.49 -15.75
N PHE A 40 0.97 -8.88 -14.47
CA PHE A 40 0.33 -8.26 -13.32
C PHE A 40 1.27 -8.18 -12.13
N VAL A 41 1.06 -7.16 -11.30
CA VAL A 41 1.71 -6.99 -10.00
C VAL A 41 0.72 -6.44 -8.98
N VAL A 42 0.85 -6.86 -7.72
CA VAL A 42 0.24 -6.16 -6.59
C VAL A 42 1.29 -5.19 -6.04
N ALA A 43 0.97 -3.91 -5.99
CA ALA A 43 1.85 -2.86 -5.51
C ALA A 43 1.06 -1.79 -4.74
N SER A 44 1.66 -1.28 -3.68
CA SER A 44 1.09 -0.21 -2.87
C SER A 44 1.00 1.10 -3.66
N THR A 45 -0.03 1.92 -3.39
CA THR A 45 -0.11 3.30 -3.90
C THR A 45 1.11 4.14 -3.53
N ALA A 46 1.77 3.82 -2.41
CA ALA A 46 3.02 4.46 -2.00
C ALA A 46 4.16 4.24 -3.02
N ILE A 47 4.19 3.09 -3.68
CA ILE A 47 5.15 2.82 -4.77
C ILE A 47 4.65 3.47 -6.07
N MET A 48 3.35 3.42 -6.33
CA MET A 48 2.76 3.97 -7.56
C MET A 48 2.92 5.48 -7.67
N GLU A 49 3.09 6.23 -6.57
CA GLU A 49 3.36 7.67 -6.62
C GLU A 49 4.69 7.99 -7.34
N THR A 50 5.63 7.05 -7.39
CA THR A 50 6.89 7.23 -8.14
C THR A 50 6.70 7.08 -9.66
N PHE A 51 5.60 6.50 -10.11
CA PHE A 51 5.21 6.38 -11.52
C PHE A 51 4.20 7.46 -11.95
N SER A 52 3.38 7.96 -11.01
CA SER A 52 2.50 9.10 -11.20
C SER A 52 2.26 9.80 -9.87
N ALA A 53 2.66 11.08 -9.79
CA ALA A 53 2.52 11.89 -8.57
C ALA A 53 1.07 11.97 -8.05
N LYS A 54 0.07 11.71 -8.90
CA LYS A 54 -1.34 11.74 -8.47
C LYS A 54 -1.69 10.68 -7.42
N TYR A 55 -0.96 9.56 -7.38
CA TYR A 55 -1.16 8.55 -6.34
C TYR A 55 -0.79 9.04 -4.93
N GLN A 56 -0.08 10.18 -4.81
CA GLN A 56 0.24 10.79 -3.51
C GLN A 56 -1.00 11.04 -2.65
N ILE A 57 -2.16 11.29 -3.27
CA ILE A 57 -3.38 11.55 -2.52
C ILE A 57 -3.74 10.39 -1.58
N PHE A 58 -3.61 9.15 -2.04
CA PHE A 58 -3.92 7.96 -1.23
C PHE A 58 -2.86 7.65 -0.17
N ASN A 59 -1.71 8.34 -0.21
CA ASN A 59 -0.63 8.19 0.76
C ASN A 59 -0.64 9.28 1.83
N LEU A 60 -1.63 10.19 1.80
CA LEU A 60 -1.77 11.22 2.83
C LEU A 60 -2.16 10.57 4.17
N PRO A 61 -1.40 10.82 5.25
CA PRO A 61 -1.77 10.32 6.58
C PRO A 61 -3.11 10.90 7.04
N TYR A 62 -3.94 10.07 7.68
CA TYR A 62 -5.26 10.47 8.18
C TYR A 62 -6.19 11.02 7.08
N LEU A 63 -6.04 10.54 5.84
CA LEU A 63 -6.91 10.92 4.73
C LEU A 63 -8.34 10.43 4.95
N PHE A 64 -8.49 9.23 5.48
CA PHE A 64 -9.77 8.57 5.75
C PHE A 64 -10.04 8.56 7.26
N SER A 65 -11.29 8.82 7.64
CA SER A 65 -11.71 8.88 9.05
C SER A 65 -12.00 7.52 9.66
N SER A 66 -12.32 6.52 8.84
CA SER A 66 -12.61 5.14 9.25
C SER A 66 -12.33 4.16 8.11
N VAL A 67 -12.37 2.86 8.40
CA VAL A 67 -12.26 1.79 7.40
C VAL A 67 -13.45 1.85 6.42
N GLU A 68 -14.64 2.15 6.91
CA GLU A 68 -15.83 2.31 6.08
C GLU A 68 -15.69 3.46 5.09
N ALA A 69 -15.24 4.64 5.57
CA ALA A 69 -14.98 5.81 4.72
C ALA A 69 -13.87 5.51 3.68
N TYR A 70 -12.85 4.75 4.07
CA TYR A 70 -11.80 4.28 3.16
C TYR A 70 -12.36 3.39 2.07
N HIS A 71 -13.18 2.37 2.41
CA HIS A 71 -13.78 1.47 1.42
C HIS A 71 -14.75 2.22 0.50
N GLU A 72 -15.61 3.09 1.04
CA GLU A 72 -16.54 3.88 0.24
C GLU A 72 -15.82 4.80 -0.75
N ALA A 73 -14.75 5.48 -0.30
CA ALA A 73 -13.96 6.34 -1.16
C ALA A 73 -13.21 5.56 -2.25
N MET A 74 -12.64 4.39 -1.91
CA MET A 74 -11.93 3.56 -2.88
C MET A 74 -12.86 2.85 -3.87
N ASP A 75 -14.15 2.71 -3.54
CA ASP A 75 -15.18 2.18 -4.44
C ASP A 75 -15.85 3.27 -5.28
N ASP A 76 -15.57 4.53 -5.00
CA ASP A 76 -16.10 5.66 -5.78
C ASP A 76 -15.27 5.88 -7.05
N PRO A 77 -15.87 5.67 -8.26
CA PRO A 77 -15.18 5.93 -9.52
C PRO A 77 -14.77 7.40 -9.72
N GLU A 78 -15.45 8.36 -9.05
CA GLU A 78 -15.05 9.76 -9.10
C GLU A 78 -13.75 10.04 -8.34
N VAL A 79 -13.40 9.17 -7.38
CA VAL A 79 -12.12 9.19 -6.65
C VAL A 79 -11.05 8.42 -7.39
N THR A 80 -11.34 7.18 -7.81
CA THR A 80 -10.32 6.23 -8.28
C THR A 80 -9.98 6.39 -9.77
N ASP A 81 -10.96 6.58 -10.64
CA ASP A 81 -10.76 6.66 -12.10
C ASP A 81 -9.78 7.77 -12.53
N PRO A 82 -9.86 9.01 -11.98
CA PRO A 82 -8.92 10.07 -12.34
C PRO A 82 -7.47 9.79 -11.95
N ILE A 83 -7.24 8.87 -11.01
CA ILE A 83 -5.90 8.47 -10.56
C ILE A 83 -5.45 7.22 -11.31
N PHE A 84 -6.25 6.15 -11.33
CA PHE A 84 -5.89 4.85 -11.89
C PHE A 84 -5.52 4.90 -13.37
N LYS A 85 -6.16 5.81 -14.11
CA LYS A 85 -5.90 6.00 -15.55
C LYS A 85 -4.62 6.82 -15.86
N THR A 86 -3.96 7.38 -14.86
CA THR A 86 -2.80 8.26 -15.09
C THR A 86 -1.56 7.54 -15.57
N THR A 87 -1.44 6.26 -15.27
CA THR A 87 -0.27 5.43 -15.59
C THR A 87 -0.36 4.72 -16.95
N SER A 88 -1.47 4.85 -17.69
CA SER A 88 -1.65 4.19 -19.00
C SER A 88 -0.55 4.59 -20.00
N LYS A 89 -0.13 5.87 -20.01
CA LYS A 89 0.97 6.35 -20.86
C LYS A 89 2.33 5.78 -20.46
N ALA A 90 2.46 5.33 -19.22
CA ALA A 90 3.64 4.66 -18.72
C ALA A 90 3.59 3.14 -18.95
N GLY A 91 2.59 2.63 -19.67
CA GLY A 91 2.45 1.20 -19.96
C GLY A 91 1.82 0.38 -18.83
N LEU A 92 1.16 1.03 -17.89
CA LEU A 92 0.55 0.42 -16.72
C LEU A 92 -0.93 0.79 -16.62
N GLU A 93 -1.77 -0.12 -16.13
CA GLU A 93 -3.19 0.14 -15.82
C GLU A 93 -3.54 -0.47 -14.45
N THR A 94 -4.05 0.35 -13.55
CA THR A 94 -4.61 -0.15 -12.27
C THR A 94 -6.01 -0.69 -12.56
N VAL A 95 -6.24 -1.97 -12.24
CA VAL A 95 -7.47 -2.70 -12.57
C VAL A 95 -8.33 -3.03 -11.36
N ALA A 96 -7.75 -3.02 -10.15
CA ALA A 96 -8.47 -3.16 -8.89
C ALA A 96 -7.66 -2.57 -7.73
N TRP A 97 -8.35 -2.20 -6.66
CA TRP A 97 -7.73 -1.93 -5.37
C TRP A 97 -8.00 -3.10 -4.40
N LEU A 98 -7.09 -3.32 -3.47
CA LEU A 98 -7.11 -4.34 -2.44
C LEU A 98 -6.94 -3.66 -1.09
N ASP A 99 -7.49 -4.24 -0.03
CA ASP A 99 -7.27 -3.76 1.32
C ASP A 99 -5.81 -4.01 1.75
N ALA A 100 -5.27 -3.14 2.55
CA ALA A 100 -3.97 -3.31 3.19
C ALA A 100 -4.03 -2.85 4.66
N GLY A 101 -5.25 -2.69 5.17
CA GLY A 101 -5.54 -2.30 6.54
C GLY A 101 -5.01 -0.93 6.91
N THR A 102 -4.87 -0.74 8.21
CA THR A 102 -4.34 0.49 8.78
C THR A 102 -2.88 0.32 9.14
N ARG A 103 -2.05 1.28 8.72
CA ARG A 103 -0.61 1.28 9.02
C ARG A 103 -0.33 1.95 10.35
N ASN A 104 0.55 1.32 11.12
CA ASN A 104 0.87 1.67 12.49
C ASN A 104 2.37 1.51 12.74
N PHE A 105 2.94 2.30 13.66
CA PHE A 105 4.34 2.14 14.02
C PHE A 105 4.57 0.90 14.87
N TYR A 106 5.62 0.14 14.55
CA TYR A 106 6.12 -0.92 15.42
C TYR A 106 7.65 -0.82 15.58
N THR A 107 8.11 -1.09 16.78
CA THR A 107 9.49 -0.81 17.17
C THR A 107 10.07 -1.93 18.01
N ILE A 108 11.40 -2.01 18.01
CA ILE A 108 12.13 -3.02 18.78
C ILE A 108 12.01 -2.76 20.28
N LYS A 109 12.15 -1.50 20.72
CA LYS A 109 12.34 -1.18 22.16
C LYS A 109 11.50 -0.01 22.67
N THR A 110 11.02 0.87 21.82
CA THR A 110 10.44 2.15 22.21
C THR A 110 8.95 2.19 21.88
N PRO A 111 8.03 2.18 22.86
CA PRO A 111 6.62 2.40 22.57
C PRO A 111 6.40 3.81 22.02
N ILE A 112 5.54 3.94 21.00
CA ILE A 112 5.21 5.24 20.41
C ILE A 112 3.84 5.66 20.94
N ASN A 113 3.81 6.66 21.82
CA ASN A 113 2.60 7.24 22.41
C ASN A 113 2.30 8.63 21.86
N GLN A 114 3.27 9.28 21.25
CA GLN A 114 3.18 10.64 20.69
C GLN A 114 4.28 10.83 19.63
N PRO A 115 4.15 11.81 18.72
CA PRO A 115 5.14 12.04 17.67
C PRO A 115 6.58 12.20 18.18
N SER A 116 6.77 12.85 19.32
CA SER A 116 8.10 13.07 19.89
C SER A 116 8.85 11.79 20.29
N ASP A 117 8.15 10.66 20.45
CA ASP A 117 8.78 9.36 20.76
C ASP A 117 9.52 8.77 19.55
N LEU A 118 9.21 9.26 18.33
CA LEU A 118 9.92 8.90 17.10
C LEU A 118 11.29 9.59 16.97
N LYS A 119 11.57 10.60 17.82
CA LYS A 119 12.80 11.38 17.70
C LYS A 119 14.04 10.51 17.92
N GLY A 120 14.92 10.52 16.91
CA GLY A 120 16.17 9.76 16.92
C GLY A 120 16.02 8.31 16.52
N LEU A 121 14.81 7.80 16.29
CA LEU A 121 14.57 6.47 15.78
C LEU A 121 14.71 6.43 14.26
N LYS A 122 15.32 5.36 13.78
CA LYS A 122 15.38 5.00 12.35
C LYS A 122 14.23 4.08 12.03
N ILE A 123 13.21 4.63 11.40
CA ILE A 123 12.00 3.90 11.04
C ILE A 123 12.03 3.59 9.54
N ARG A 124 11.89 2.33 9.21
CA ARG A 124 11.68 1.96 7.82
C ARG A 124 10.32 2.47 7.35
N VAL A 125 10.33 3.05 6.17
CA VAL A 125 9.11 3.40 5.42
C VAL A 125 9.16 2.78 4.03
N GLN A 126 8.02 2.78 3.34
CA GLN A 126 8.00 2.44 1.92
C GLN A 126 8.84 3.44 1.11
N GLN A 127 9.24 3.06 -0.10
CA GLN A 127 10.01 3.91 -1.00
C GLN A 127 9.10 5.00 -1.63
N SER A 128 8.57 5.87 -0.80
CA SER A 128 7.59 6.90 -1.08
C SER A 128 8.08 8.25 -0.57
N PRO A 129 8.17 9.29 -1.42
CA PRO A 129 8.44 10.65 -0.98
C PRO A 129 7.47 11.15 0.09
N THR A 130 6.18 10.80 -0.02
CA THR A 130 5.15 11.18 0.96
C THR A 130 5.44 10.56 2.34
N ASN A 131 5.83 9.28 2.39
CA ASN A 131 6.17 8.62 3.65
C ASN A 131 7.48 9.14 4.26
N VAL A 132 8.44 9.55 3.44
CA VAL A 132 9.65 10.22 3.92
C VAL A 132 9.31 11.57 4.56
N GLU A 133 8.45 12.35 3.94
CA GLU A 133 8.01 13.64 4.47
C GLU A 133 7.15 13.49 5.73
N MET A 134 6.26 12.49 5.79
CA MET A 134 5.52 12.11 6.99
C MET A 134 6.48 11.92 8.18
N MET A 135 7.49 11.08 8.02
CA MET A 135 8.47 10.81 9.08
C MET A 135 9.24 12.07 9.49
N ARG A 136 9.58 12.94 8.55
CA ARG A 136 10.25 14.22 8.84
C ARG A 136 9.38 15.12 9.71
N LEU A 137 8.09 15.21 9.41
CA LEU A 137 7.13 16.01 10.17
C LEU A 137 6.88 15.44 11.56
N LEU A 138 6.87 14.12 11.71
CA LEU A 138 6.76 13.44 13.00
C LEU A 138 8.06 13.48 13.84
N GLY A 139 9.17 13.97 13.25
CA GLY A 139 10.45 14.13 13.94
C GLY A 139 11.32 12.88 13.99
N GLY A 140 10.94 11.80 13.30
CA GLY A 140 11.70 10.57 13.15
C GLY A 140 12.66 10.60 11.96
N THR A 141 13.46 9.56 11.81
CA THR A 141 14.35 9.38 10.66
C THR A 141 13.80 8.31 9.73
N ALA A 142 13.35 8.72 8.53
CA ALA A 142 12.91 7.78 7.51
C ALA A 142 14.09 6.98 6.93
N THR A 143 13.89 5.68 6.76
CA THR A 143 14.81 4.78 6.05
C THR A 143 14.02 4.03 4.96
N PRO A 144 13.87 4.62 3.75
CA PRO A 144 13.14 3.98 2.67
C PRO A 144 13.87 2.74 2.18
N MET A 145 13.18 1.59 2.13
CA MET A 145 13.72 0.34 1.59
C MET A 145 12.62 -0.62 1.17
N GLY A 146 12.95 -1.59 0.29
CA GLY A 146 12.08 -2.72 -0.08
C GLY A 146 11.64 -3.50 1.15
N PHE A 147 10.44 -4.11 1.07
CA PHE A 147 9.87 -4.79 2.23
C PHE A 147 10.63 -6.08 2.58
N GLY A 148 11.15 -6.78 1.58
CA GLY A 148 11.95 -8.01 1.77
C GLY A 148 13.22 -7.82 2.61
N ASP A 149 13.76 -6.61 2.69
CA ASP A 149 14.98 -6.31 3.46
C ASP A 149 14.71 -5.96 4.93
N VAL A 150 13.45 -5.67 5.29
CA VAL A 150 13.11 -5.08 6.60
C VAL A 150 13.43 -6.00 7.75
N TYR A 151 13.06 -7.29 7.67
CA TYR A 151 13.37 -8.26 8.74
C TYR A 151 14.85 -8.29 9.07
N THR A 152 15.70 -8.41 8.05
CA THR A 152 17.16 -8.46 8.22
C THR A 152 17.71 -7.17 8.79
N ALA A 153 17.20 -6.02 8.36
CA ALA A 153 17.62 -4.71 8.86
C ALA A 153 17.21 -4.49 10.33
N LEU A 154 16.00 -4.93 10.73
CA LEU A 154 15.56 -4.94 12.13
C LEU A 154 16.44 -5.86 12.98
N GLN A 155 16.68 -7.09 12.51
CA GLN A 155 17.51 -8.07 13.23
C GLN A 155 18.96 -7.59 13.41
N ALA A 156 19.50 -6.90 12.42
CA ALA A 156 20.85 -6.33 12.48
C ALA A 156 20.94 -5.03 13.31
N GLY A 157 19.80 -4.47 13.77
CA GLY A 157 19.76 -3.19 14.50
C GLY A 157 20.10 -1.98 13.63
N ILE A 158 19.97 -2.11 12.31
CA ILE A 158 20.08 -0.98 11.36
C ILE A 158 18.87 -0.08 11.49
N LEU A 159 17.71 -0.67 11.77
CA LEU A 159 16.43 0.00 12.02
C LEU A 159 16.07 -0.13 13.51
N ASP A 160 15.39 0.86 14.03
CA ASP A 160 14.77 0.82 15.37
C ASP A 160 13.31 0.34 15.30
N GLY A 161 12.70 0.39 14.11
CA GLY A 161 11.33 -0.02 13.85
C GLY A 161 10.94 0.16 12.39
N ALA A 162 9.65 -0.06 12.14
CA ALA A 162 9.02 0.18 10.84
C ALA A 162 7.55 0.56 11.06
N GLU A 163 6.79 0.67 9.98
CA GLU A 163 5.35 0.93 10.00
C GLU A 163 4.65 0.01 8.98
N ASN A 164 3.56 -0.58 9.37
CA ASN A 164 2.70 -1.44 8.54
C ASN A 164 1.46 -1.89 9.34
N ASN A 165 0.64 -2.74 8.72
CA ASN A 165 -0.45 -3.48 9.36
C ASN A 165 0.08 -4.66 10.20
N GLU A 166 -0.84 -5.35 10.91
CA GLU A 166 -0.55 -6.42 11.85
C GLU A 166 0.09 -7.66 11.20
N LEU A 167 -0.24 -7.96 9.94
CA LEU A 167 0.28 -9.12 9.23
C LEU A 167 1.81 -9.06 9.09
N ALA A 168 2.40 -7.86 9.07
CA ALA A 168 3.85 -7.71 9.08
C ALA A 168 4.50 -8.32 10.32
N LEU A 169 3.82 -8.32 11.46
CA LEU A 169 4.34 -8.91 12.69
C LEU A 169 4.44 -10.44 12.57
N THR A 170 3.41 -11.07 12.01
CA THR A 170 3.26 -12.53 12.00
C THR A 170 3.80 -13.16 10.73
N ASP A 171 3.30 -12.75 9.57
CA ASP A 171 3.60 -13.39 8.30
C ASP A 171 5.03 -13.10 7.82
N ASN A 172 5.57 -11.93 8.22
CA ASN A 172 6.93 -11.52 7.91
C ASN A 172 7.88 -11.63 9.11
N GLY A 173 7.38 -12.10 10.26
CA GLY A 173 8.17 -12.38 11.46
C GLY A 173 8.69 -11.12 12.17
N HIS A 174 8.22 -9.92 11.82
CA HIS A 174 8.73 -8.69 12.45
C HIS A 174 8.44 -8.64 13.96
N GLY A 175 7.35 -9.29 14.42
CA GLY A 175 6.98 -9.40 15.83
C GLY A 175 7.96 -10.24 16.66
N ASP A 176 8.79 -11.06 16.04
CA ASP A 176 9.87 -11.78 16.74
C ASP A 176 10.95 -10.81 17.24
N ILE A 177 11.09 -9.66 16.59
CA ILE A 177 12.12 -8.65 16.87
C ILE A 177 11.51 -7.41 17.52
N CYS A 178 10.42 -6.87 16.94
CA CYS A 178 9.72 -5.68 17.42
C CYS A 178 8.75 -6.06 18.53
N LYS A 179 8.87 -5.39 19.69
CA LYS A 179 8.10 -5.72 20.90
C LYS A 179 7.01 -4.71 21.24
N TYR A 180 6.87 -3.65 20.44
CA TYR A 180 5.83 -2.64 20.60
C TYR A 180 5.18 -2.39 19.25
N TYR A 181 3.85 -2.37 19.24
CA TYR A 181 3.03 -1.98 18.11
C TYR A 181 2.06 -0.90 18.57
N SER A 182 2.16 0.29 18.00
CA SER A 182 1.40 1.46 18.45
C SER A 182 0.34 1.79 17.42
N TYR A 183 -0.92 1.65 17.81
CA TYR A 183 -2.09 1.93 16.98
C TYR A 183 -2.31 3.44 16.82
N ASP A 184 -1.36 4.11 16.21
CA ASP A 184 -1.47 5.51 15.82
C ASP A 184 -2.30 5.70 14.54
N MET A 185 -2.54 4.62 13.79
CA MET A 185 -3.43 4.57 12.62
C MET A 185 -3.16 5.68 11.61
N HIS A 186 -1.88 5.92 11.32
CA HIS A 186 -1.48 7.10 10.54
C HIS A 186 -1.87 7.03 9.06
N GLN A 187 -2.02 5.84 8.48
CA GLN A 187 -2.39 5.71 7.06
C GLN A 187 -3.24 4.46 6.79
N MET A 188 -4.13 4.57 5.82
CA MET A 188 -4.76 3.47 5.09
C MET A 188 -4.32 3.60 3.64
N VAL A 189 -3.32 2.79 3.25
CA VAL A 189 -2.66 2.88 1.94
C VAL A 189 -3.05 1.66 1.12
N PRO A 190 -3.95 1.80 0.12
CA PRO A 190 -4.43 0.66 -0.63
C PRO A 190 -3.31 -0.01 -1.43
N ASP A 191 -3.36 -1.33 -1.50
CA ASP A 191 -2.64 -2.08 -2.50
C ASP A 191 -3.44 -2.12 -3.80
N LEU A 192 -2.76 -2.17 -4.91
CA LEU A 192 -3.34 -2.09 -6.24
C LEU A 192 -2.95 -3.31 -7.07
N LEU A 193 -3.91 -3.90 -7.73
CA LEU A 193 -3.64 -4.83 -8.83
C LEU A 193 -3.36 -3.99 -10.08
N VAL A 194 -2.11 -4.01 -10.52
CA VAL A 194 -1.62 -3.25 -11.68
C VAL A 194 -1.29 -4.21 -12.81
N ALA A 195 -1.79 -3.93 -14.00
CA ALA A 195 -1.59 -4.73 -15.19
C ALA A 195 -0.65 -4.04 -16.18
N ASN A 196 0.01 -4.82 -17.01
CA ASN A 196 0.64 -4.32 -18.24
C ASN A 196 -0.44 -3.81 -19.21
N TYR A 197 -0.34 -2.53 -19.60
CA TYR A 197 -1.34 -1.88 -20.43
C TYR A 197 -1.44 -2.50 -21.84
N ALA A 198 -0.31 -2.93 -22.43
CA ALA A 198 -0.31 -3.56 -23.75
C ALA A 198 -0.97 -4.94 -23.70
N PHE A 199 -0.70 -5.75 -22.66
CA PHE A 199 -1.37 -7.03 -22.45
C PHE A 199 -2.90 -6.85 -22.43
N LEU A 200 -3.42 -5.89 -21.67
CA LEU A 200 -4.87 -5.68 -21.60
C LEU A 200 -5.47 -5.21 -22.92
N ASN A 201 -4.74 -4.44 -23.72
CA ASN A 201 -5.20 -3.97 -25.03
C ASN A 201 -5.13 -5.04 -26.14
N GLU A 202 -4.37 -6.11 -25.94
CA GLU A 202 -4.34 -7.27 -26.84
C GLU A 202 -5.52 -8.23 -26.64
N LEU A 203 -6.26 -8.09 -25.53
CA LEU A 203 -7.43 -8.91 -25.23
C LEU A 203 -8.61 -8.51 -26.15
N SER A 204 -9.36 -9.51 -26.60
CA SER A 204 -10.68 -9.27 -27.21
C SER A 204 -11.66 -8.76 -26.16
N ASP A 205 -12.78 -8.15 -26.58
CA ASP A 205 -13.82 -7.67 -25.66
C ASP A 205 -14.35 -8.78 -24.75
N GLU A 206 -14.46 -10.02 -25.27
CA GLU A 206 -14.90 -11.19 -24.50
C GLU A 206 -13.85 -11.59 -23.44
N GLU A 207 -12.58 -11.63 -23.81
CA GLU A 207 -11.49 -11.91 -22.87
C GLU A 207 -11.36 -10.81 -21.83
N ARG A 208 -11.47 -9.55 -22.23
CA ARG A 208 -11.43 -8.40 -21.31
C ARG A 208 -12.53 -8.51 -20.25
N ALA A 209 -13.76 -8.83 -20.64
CA ALA A 209 -14.87 -9.00 -19.70
C ALA A 209 -14.62 -10.13 -18.69
N ILE A 210 -13.98 -11.23 -19.10
CA ILE A 210 -13.60 -12.33 -18.18
C ILE A 210 -12.55 -11.85 -17.16
N PHE A 211 -11.55 -11.06 -17.59
CA PHE A 211 -10.55 -10.51 -16.70
C PHE A 211 -11.18 -9.50 -15.71
N GLU A 212 -12.06 -8.62 -16.17
CA GLU A 212 -12.76 -7.65 -15.34
C GLU A 212 -13.60 -8.34 -14.25
N GLU A 213 -14.32 -9.41 -14.60
CA GLU A 213 -15.01 -10.24 -13.61
C GLU A 213 -14.01 -10.87 -12.62
N GLY A 214 -12.88 -11.38 -13.12
CA GLY A 214 -11.80 -11.95 -12.29
C GLY A 214 -11.22 -10.93 -11.31
N PHE A 215 -10.99 -9.69 -11.71
CA PHE A 215 -10.50 -8.63 -10.83
C PHE A 215 -11.47 -8.32 -9.69
N GLN A 216 -12.79 -8.31 -9.98
CA GLN A 216 -13.81 -8.12 -8.95
C GLN A 216 -13.90 -9.31 -7.99
N ILE A 217 -13.65 -10.53 -8.46
CA ILE A 217 -13.58 -11.71 -7.59
C ILE A 217 -12.38 -11.62 -6.66
N VAL A 218 -11.19 -11.29 -7.21
CA VAL A 218 -9.96 -11.11 -6.40
C VAL A 218 -10.19 -10.08 -5.30
N LYS A 219 -10.70 -8.89 -5.66
CA LYS A 219 -10.98 -7.82 -4.70
C LYS A 219 -11.90 -8.29 -3.57
N ARG A 220 -13.07 -8.85 -3.90
CA ARG A 220 -14.03 -9.30 -2.89
C ARG A 220 -13.45 -10.41 -2.00
N THR A 221 -12.77 -11.38 -2.60
CA THR A 221 -12.21 -12.51 -1.85
C THR A 221 -11.13 -12.04 -0.86
N GLU A 222 -10.33 -11.08 -1.26
CA GLU A 222 -9.30 -10.50 -0.42
C GLU A 222 -9.92 -9.69 0.73
N GLN A 223 -10.87 -8.80 0.44
CA GLN A 223 -11.58 -8.00 1.45
C GLN A 223 -12.34 -8.88 2.46
N ASP A 224 -13.03 -9.92 1.99
CA ASP A 224 -13.76 -10.85 2.85
C ASP A 224 -12.82 -11.62 3.83
N ALA A 225 -11.57 -11.85 3.42
CA ALA A 225 -10.58 -12.55 4.24
C ALA A 225 -9.76 -11.62 5.15
N TRP A 226 -9.75 -10.31 4.89
CA TRP A 226 -8.85 -9.36 5.52
C TRP A 226 -9.07 -9.21 7.03
N GLU A 227 -10.31 -9.03 7.46
CA GLU A 227 -10.64 -8.82 8.87
C GLU A 227 -10.25 -10.04 9.73
N ASP A 228 -10.54 -11.25 9.26
CA ASP A 228 -10.15 -12.49 9.94
C ASP A 228 -8.62 -12.63 10.02
N ALA A 229 -7.91 -12.31 8.94
CA ALA A 229 -6.44 -12.36 8.90
C ALA A 229 -5.80 -11.37 9.88
N VAL A 230 -6.32 -10.14 9.96
CA VAL A 230 -5.86 -9.12 10.93
C VAL A 230 -6.11 -9.57 12.37
N ALA A 231 -7.30 -10.14 12.65
CA ALA A 231 -7.65 -10.63 13.97
C ALA A 231 -6.73 -11.79 14.41
N GLU A 232 -6.45 -12.74 13.52
CA GLU A 232 -5.51 -13.84 13.75
C GLU A 232 -4.08 -13.34 13.97
N ALA A 233 -3.62 -12.40 13.12
CA ALA A 233 -2.29 -11.81 13.25
C ALA A 233 -2.11 -11.10 14.59
N LYS A 234 -3.11 -10.34 15.03
CA LYS A 234 -3.07 -9.66 16.33
C LYS A 234 -2.98 -10.65 17.49
N ASP A 235 -3.85 -11.67 17.50
CA ASP A 235 -3.85 -12.70 18.54
C ASP A 235 -2.49 -13.40 18.63
N LYS A 236 -1.94 -13.83 17.50
CA LYS A 236 -0.64 -14.48 17.42
C LYS A 236 0.51 -13.56 17.85
N ALA A 237 0.51 -12.31 17.41
CA ALA A 237 1.54 -11.33 17.79
C ALA A 237 1.54 -11.09 19.32
N GLU A 238 0.36 -10.99 19.94
CA GLU A 238 0.23 -10.80 21.38
C GLU A 238 0.64 -12.04 22.16
N ASN A 239 0.08 -13.20 21.82
CA ASN A 239 0.18 -14.41 22.64
C ASN A 239 1.44 -15.24 22.36
N GLU A 240 1.94 -15.28 21.13
CA GLU A 240 3.10 -16.08 20.76
C GLU A 240 4.38 -15.25 20.62
N GLN A 241 4.30 -14.06 20.00
CA GLN A 241 5.47 -13.19 19.79
C GLN A 241 5.68 -12.19 20.93
N HIS A 242 4.72 -12.06 21.85
CA HIS A 242 4.75 -11.18 23.02
C HIS A 242 4.93 -9.70 22.64
N VAL A 243 4.24 -9.27 21.60
CA VAL A 243 4.16 -7.87 21.17
C VAL A 243 3.22 -7.12 22.10
N ASN A 244 3.66 -5.95 22.58
CA ASN A 244 2.84 -5.07 23.40
C ASN A 244 2.09 -4.09 22.49
N PHE A 245 0.79 -4.14 22.50
CA PHE A 245 -0.06 -3.21 21.77
C PHE A 245 -0.31 -1.94 22.58
N ILE A 246 -0.04 -0.79 21.95
CA ILE A 246 -0.19 0.55 22.50
C ILE A 246 -1.29 1.27 21.75
N TYR A 247 -2.13 2.01 22.46
CA TYR A 247 -3.25 2.77 21.88
C TYR A 247 -3.07 4.26 22.25
N PRO A 248 -2.26 4.99 21.46
CA PRO A 248 -2.00 6.41 21.70
C PRO A 248 -3.22 7.27 21.36
N ASP A 249 -3.23 8.49 21.90
CA ASP A 249 -4.07 9.56 21.36
C ASP A 249 -3.56 9.94 19.96
N THR A 250 -4.41 9.82 18.94
CA THR A 250 -4.04 10.10 17.54
C THR A 250 -4.04 11.60 17.20
N ALA A 251 -4.69 12.45 18.01
CA ALA A 251 -4.83 13.87 17.70
C ALA A 251 -3.48 14.61 17.52
N PRO A 252 -2.43 14.37 18.33
CA PRO A 252 -1.13 14.99 18.10
C PRO A 252 -0.45 14.56 16.79
N PHE A 253 -0.68 13.32 16.35
CA PHE A 253 -0.17 12.84 15.07
C PHE A 253 -0.92 13.47 13.89
N GLN A 254 -2.25 13.58 13.98
CA GLN A 254 -3.09 14.23 12.97
C GLN A 254 -2.69 15.71 12.81
N GLU A 255 -2.51 16.44 13.92
CA GLU A 255 -2.08 17.84 13.89
C GLU A 255 -0.72 18.00 13.18
N ALA A 256 0.21 17.08 13.42
CA ALA A 256 1.52 17.10 12.78
C ALA A 256 1.45 16.86 11.25
N MET A 257 0.38 16.22 10.74
CA MET A 257 0.22 15.87 9.33
C MET A 257 -0.52 16.94 8.49
N ALA A 258 -1.22 17.89 9.10
CA ALA A 258 -1.93 18.93 8.35
C ALA A 258 -1.04 19.67 7.31
N PRO A 259 0.22 20.06 7.62
CA PRO A 259 1.09 20.70 6.63
C PRO A 259 1.43 19.81 5.42
N LEU A 260 1.38 18.48 5.56
CA LEU A 260 1.64 17.55 4.44
C LEU A 260 0.48 17.58 3.45
N HIS A 261 -0.77 17.56 3.92
CA HIS A 261 -1.96 17.72 3.08
C HIS A 261 -1.89 19.01 2.27
N ASP A 262 -1.65 20.14 2.96
CA ASP A 262 -1.55 21.46 2.31
C ASP A 262 -0.45 21.48 1.23
N SER A 263 0.71 20.90 1.51
CA SER A 263 1.84 20.90 0.57
C SER A 263 1.59 20.05 -0.66
N VAL A 264 0.98 18.86 -0.48
CA VAL A 264 0.65 17.96 -1.60
C VAL A 264 -0.42 18.57 -2.50
N LEU A 265 -1.47 19.15 -1.93
CA LEU A 265 -2.55 19.80 -2.68
C LEU A 265 -2.07 21.07 -3.38
N ALA A 266 -1.20 21.85 -2.73
CA ALA A 266 -0.59 23.03 -3.37
C ALA A 266 0.32 22.67 -4.55
N ALA A 267 1.06 21.55 -4.44
CA ALA A 267 1.92 21.05 -5.51
C ALA A 267 1.13 20.42 -6.67
N ASN A 268 -0.05 19.89 -6.38
CA ASN A 268 -0.91 19.17 -7.33
C ASN A 268 -2.37 19.67 -7.24
N PRO A 269 -2.67 20.91 -7.70
CA PRO A 269 -4.01 21.49 -7.55
C PRO A 269 -5.14 20.67 -8.19
N GLU A 270 -4.82 19.84 -9.17
CA GLU A 270 -5.75 18.91 -9.81
C GLU A 270 -6.24 17.80 -8.88
N LEU A 271 -5.60 17.57 -7.74
CA LEU A 271 -6.04 16.61 -6.73
C LEU A 271 -7.11 17.19 -5.80
N GLN A 272 -7.29 18.53 -5.75
CA GLN A 272 -8.24 19.15 -4.84
C GLN A 272 -9.68 18.62 -4.99
N PRO A 273 -10.24 18.48 -6.22
CA PRO A 273 -11.59 17.93 -6.36
C PRO A 273 -11.72 16.49 -5.86
N ILE A 274 -10.65 15.68 -6.02
CA ILE A 274 -10.62 14.29 -5.56
C ILE A 274 -10.53 14.27 -4.02
N TYR A 275 -9.67 15.10 -3.45
CA TYR A 275 -9.57 15.27 -2.00
C TYR A 275 -10.92 15.68 -1.40
N ASP A 276 -11.58 16.69 -1.98
CA ASP A 276 -12.89 17.15 -1.52
C ASP A 276 -13.94 16.04 -1.63
N ARG A 277 -13.85 15.19 -2.66
CA ARG A 277 -14.73 14.04 -2.81
C ARG A 277 -14.49 12.98 -1.74
N ILE A 278 -13.22 12.67 -1.43
CA ILE A 278 -12.87 11.77 -0.33
C ILE A 278 -13.41 12.31 1.01
N GLN A 279 -13.28 13.62 1.26
CA GLN A 279 -13.79 14.24 2.48
C GLN A 279 -15.31 14.17 2.64
N GLN A 280 -16.07 13.89 1.58
CA GLN A 280 -17.52 13.66 1.63
C GLN A 280 -17.88 12.25 2.16
N HIS A 281 -16.96 11.31 2.08
CA HIS A 281 -17.10 9.97 2.65
C HIS A 281 -16.69 9.92 4.14
N ASN A 282 -15.89 10.89 4.60
CA ASN A 282 -15.47 11.04 6.01
C ASN A 282 -16.61 11.61 6.87
#